data_2b47f1455817bb9f6f8e717d1629d44c
#
_entry.id   2b47f1455817bb9f6f8e717d1629d44c
#
_cell.length_a   1.000
_cell.length_b   1.000
_cell.length_c   1.000
_cell.angle_alpha   90.00
_cell.angle_beta   90.00
_cell.angle_gamma   90.00
#
_symmetry.space_group_name_H-M   'P 1'
#
loop_
_entity.id
_entity.type
_entity.pdbx_description
1 polymer ?
#
loop_
_entity_poly.entity_id
_entity_poly.type
_entity_poly.pdbx_seq_one_letter_code
_entity_poly.pdbx_strand_id
1 'polypeptide(L)'
;MCLQLSTSSTTCRFKPHVAWRCTGTSHGIILPDLIGPYYSELLMGYESAAAYFATMRTFPDNWDWQEQKPVGRHHTYLGTDVFEGAYTYRGMHIVPSWGGDMFEALMPDFFVPEASWAPRSWGIHHALTVRAQREHGLEDAKYGYWGFSPASRPDGGYSEGGVDALGMRPDGYPSDMERTDYDAGFEGGRVGKNPSPTWGDGVVTPHAAFLAMQYEPKQAYDNLVKIERTLNAYGEGGFYDAVAVKSGLIAKRYLSLDQAMVLGAIGNVFCDNVIRRNFVEGDVQSTIKPLIGMEEFGAGVIS
;
A
#
# COMPACT_ATOMS: atom_id res chain seq x y z
N MET A 1 26.47 -8.82 7.14
CA MET A 1 26.47 -10.16 7.80
C MET A 1 25.28 -10.91 7.22
N CYS A 2 25.46 -11.60 6.09
CA CYS A 2 24.39 -12.41 5.49
C CYS A 2 24.13 -13.60 6.42
N LEU A 3 22.90 -13.71 6.92
CA LEU A 3 22.46 -14.90 7.63
C LEU A 3 22.44 -16.07 6.63
N GLN A 4 23.34 -17.05 6.82
CA GLN A 4 23.22 -18.33 6.15
C GLN A 4 21.99 -19.04 6.70
N LEU A 5 20.89 -18.96 5.96
CA LEU A 5 19.76 -19.83 6.16
C LEU A 5 20.16 -21.21 5.65
N SER A 6 20.36 -22.16 6.58
CA SER A 6 20.64 -23.56 6.26
C SER A 6 19.48 -24.11 5.44
N THR A 7 19.77 -24.51 4.22
CA THR A 7 18.86 -25.23 3.34
C THR A 7 18.63 -26.63 3.86
N SER A 8 17.74 -26.81 4.82
CA SER A 8 17.03 -28.09 4.96
C SER A 8 15.95 -28.10 3.90
N SER A 9 16.05 -29.02 2.95
CA SER A 9 15.15 -29.19 1.82
C SER A 9 13.73 -29.56 2.30
N THR A 10 12.97 -28.58 2.71
CA THR A 10 11.53 -28.69 2.77
C THR A 10 11.03 -28.08 1.48
N THR A 11 10.87 -28.92 0.48
CA THR A 11 10.16 -28.58 -0.75
C THR A 11 8.72 -28.25 -0.37
N CYS A 12 8.45 -26.97 -0.11
CA CYS A 12 7.08 -26.47 -0.19
C CYS A 12 6.66 -26.57 -1.66
N ARG A 13 6.13 -27.73 -2.05
CA ARG A 13 5.37 -27.84 -3.28
C ARG A 13 4.13 -26.99 -3.09
N PHE A 14 4.12 -25.83 -3.73
CA PHE A 14 2.92 -25.04 -3.91
C PHE A 14 1.89 -25.93 -4.61
N LYS A 15 0.92 -26.44 -3.86
CA LYS A 15 -0.27 -27.05 -4.47
C LYS A 15 -1.16 -25.88 -4.86
N PRO A 16 -1.62 -25.78 -6.11
CA PRO A 16 -2.45 -24.67 -6.58
C PRO A 16 -3.85 -24.59 -5.94
N HIS A 17 -4.08 -25.29 -4.85
CA HIS A 17 -5.39 -25.37 -4.18
C HIS A 17 -5.34 -24.98 -2.69
N VAL A 18 -4.29 -24.33 -2.22
CA VAL A 18 -4.29 -23.80 -0.84
C VAL A 18 -4.82 -22.36 -0.89
N ALA A 19 -6.13 -22.26 -0.91
CA ALA A 19 -6.80 -21.01 -0.60
C ALA A 19 -6.44 -20.61 0.83
N TRP A 20 -5.69 -19.52 0.99
CA TRP A 20 -5.66 -18.80 2.26
C TRP A 20 -7.04 -18.19 2.45
N ARG A 21 -7.93 -18.92 3.08
CA ARG A 21 -9.13 -18.32 3.64
C ARG A 21 -8.69 -17.46 4.81
N CYS A 22 -8.46 -16.21 4.57
CA CYS A 22 -8.57 -15.22 5.63
C CYS A 22 -10.04 -15.13 6.02
N THR A 23 -10.48 -16.01 6.91
CA THR A 23 -11.77 -15.91 7.57
C THR A 23 -11.62 -14.87 8.68
N GLY A 24 -11.57 -13.62 8.29
CA GLY A 24 -11.67 -12.46 9.16
C GLY A 24 -12.81 -11.60 8.66
N THR A 25 -13.88 -11.60 9.38
CA THR A 25 -15.05 -10.76 9.15
C THR A 25 -14.64 -9.29 8.99
N SER A 26 -15.16 -8.65 7.96
CA SER A 26 -15.13 -7.24 7.63
C SER A 26 -13.95 -6.62 6.84
N HIS A 27 -12.86 -7.31 6.65
CA HIS A 27 -11.70 -6.80 5.90
C HIS A 27 -11.45 -7.55 4.57
N GLY A 28 -12.39 -8.39 4.15
CA GLY A 28 -12.25 -9.25 2.98
C GLY A 28 -12.36 -8.54 1.62
N ILE A 29 -12.52 -7.23 1.60
CA ILE A 29 -12.72 -6.46 0.36
C ILE A 29 -11.41 -5.83 -0.13
N ILE A 30 -10.47 -5.59 0.75
CA ILE A 30 -9.25 -4.81 0.47
C ILE A 30 -8.18 -5.63 -0.24
N LEU A 31 -7.98 -6.85 0.17
CA LEU A 31 -7.05 -7.77 -0.49
C LEU A 31 -7.45 -8.14 -1.93
N PRO A 32 -8.75 -8.27 -2.27
CA PRO A 32 -9.16 -8.48 -3.65
C PRO A 32 -8.84 -7.33 -4.60
N ASP A 33 -8.77 -6.09 -4.14
CA ASP A 33 -8.67 -4.94 -5.04
C ASP A 33 -7.24 -4.62 -5.46
N LEU A 34 -6.24 -4.97 -4.67
CA LEU A 34 -4.82 -4.76 -5.00
C LEU A 34 -4.03 -6.06 -5.17
N ILE A 35 -4.28 -7.03 -4.31
CA ILE A 35 -3.61 -8.34 -4.34
C ILE A 35 -4.51 -9.38 -5.03
N GLY A 36 -5.83 -9.19 -5.00
CA GLY A 36 -6.81 -10.10 -5.53
C GLY A 36 -6.54 -10.55 -6.97
N PRO A 37 -6.20 -9.65 -7.89
CA PRO A 37 -5.92 -10.01 -9.26
C PRO A 37 -4.75 -10.99 -9.42
N TYR A 38 -3.64 -10.76 -8.74
CA TYR A 38 -2.51 -11.70 -8.79
C TYR A 38 -2.86 -13.02 -8.14
N TYR A 39 -3.54 -12.96 -7.00
CA TYR A 39 -3.88 -14.16 -6.25
C TYR A 39 -5.06 -14.90 -6.85
N SER A 40 -6.02 -14.22 -7.46
CA SER A 40 -7.10 -14.90 -8.17
C SER A 40 -6.59 -15.68 -9.36
N GLU A 41 -5.68 -15.11 -10.15
CA GLU A 41 -5.04 -15.83 -11.25
C GLU A 41 -4.13 -16.96 -10.75
N LEU A 42 -3.37 -16.74 -9.70
CA LEU A 42 -2.52 -17.76 -9.10
C LEU A 42 -3.31 -18.87 -8.40
N LEU A 43 -4.44 -18.55 -7.75
CA LEU A 43 -5.19 -19.47 -6.92
C LEU A 43 -6.36 -20.13 -7.66
N MET A 44 -6.95 -19.46 -8.64
CA MET A 44 -8.14 -19.93 -9.34
C MET A 44 -7.85 -20.54 -10.71
N GLY A 45 -6.58 -20.64 -11.08
CA GLY A 45 -6.20 -21.37 -12.27
C GLY A 45 -6.61 -20.69 -13.57
N TYR A 46 -6.51 -19.37 -13.64
CA TYR A 46 -6.65 -18.61 -14.90
C TYR A 46 -8.07 -18.47 -15.44
N GLU A 47 -9.06 -18.46 -14.63
CA GLU A 47 -10.43 -18.42 -15.12
C GLU A 47 -10.75 -17.20 -15.97
N SER A 48 -10.03 -16.13 -15.85
CA SER A 48 -9.87 -15.15 -16.90
C SER A 48 -8.97 -13.98 -16.48
N ALA A 49 -7.96 -13.68 -17.28
CA ALA A 49 -7.26 -12.42 -17.22
C ALA A 49 -8.23 -11.21 -17.33
N ALA A 50 -9.39 -11.42 -17.95
CA ALA A 50 -10.48 -10.45 -17.99
C ALA A 50 -11.05 -10.12 -16.61
N ALA A 51 -11.20 -11.10 -15.71
CA ALA A 51 -11.65 -10.85 -14.34
C ALA A 51 -10.61 -10.03 -13.54
N TYR A 52 -9.34 -10.24 -13.82
CA TYR A 52 -8.26 -9.46 -13.27
C TYR A 52 -8.43 -7.96 -13.53
N PHE A 53 -8.59 -7.57 -14.77
CA PHE A 53 -8.74 -6.15 -15.14
C PHE A 53 -10.09 -5.58 -14.68
N ALA A 54 -11.13 -6.38 -14.62
CA ALA A 54 -12.45 -5.95 -14.17
C ALA A 54 -12.51 -5.68 -12.67
N THR A 55 -11.73 -6.38 -11.86
CA THR A 55 -11.74 -6.21 -10.40
C THR A 55 -10.73 -5.19 -9.90
N MET A 56 -9.73 -4.87 -10.70
CA MET A 56 -8.61 -4.02 -10.33
C MET A 56 -8.92 -2.57 -10.49
N ARG A 57 -9.49 -1.79 -10.41
CA ARG A 57 -9.67 -0.35 -10.70
C ARG A 57 -10.93 -0.09 -11.53
N THR A 58 -11.87 -1.04 -11.43
CA THR A 58 -13.23 -0.75 -11.84
C THR A 58 -13.89 0.04 -10.74
N PHE A 59 -14.16 1.28 -11.03
CA PHE A 59 -14.93 2.11 -10.13
C PHE A 59 -16.40 2.01 -10.54
N PRO A 60 -17.33 1.92 -9.58
CA PRO A 60 -18.75 1.93 -9.87
C PRO A 60 -19.19 3.29 -10.45
N ASP A 61 -20.31 3.32 -11.13
CA ASP A 61 -20.89 4.57 -11.65
C ASP A 61 -21.25 5.56 -10.53
N ASN A 62 -21.48 5.06 -9.34
CA ASN A 62 -21.69 5.86 -8.15
C ASN A 62 -20.37 6.07 -7.41
N TRP A 63 -19.93 7.31 -7.31
CA TRP A 63 -18.69 7.75 -6.65
C TRP A 63 -18.90 8.29 -5.24
N ASP A 64 -20.13 8.30 -4.74
CA ASP A 64 -20.54 8.97 -3.50
C ASP A 64 -19.81 8.45 -2.24
N TRP A 65 -19.24 7.26 -2.32
CA TRP A 65 -18.54 6.61 -1.22
C TRP A 65 -17.02 6.85 -1.22
N GLN A 66 -16.50 7.62 -2.17
CA GLN A 66 -15.08 7.85 -2.31
C GLN A 66 -14.66 9.23 -1.85
N GLU A 67 -13.40 9.39 -1.46
CA GLU A 67 -12.84 10.66 -1.02
C GLU A 67 -12.84 11.70 -2.13
N GLN A 68 -12.55 11.31 -3.34
CA GLN A 68 -12.64 12.18 -4.51
C GLN A 68 -13.11 11.40 -5.74
N LYS A 69 -13.61 12.15 -6.73
CA LYS A 69 -13.94 11.57 -8.02
C LYS A 69 -12.65 11.26 -8.77
N PRO A 70 -12.39 9.97 -9.12
CA PRO A 70 -11.18 9.62 -9.83
C PRO A 70 -11.10 10.29 -11.20
N VAL A 71 -9.93 10.76 -11.58
CA VAL A 71 -9.58 11.12 -12.95
C VAL A 71 -8.98 9.92 -13.65
N GLY A 72 -9.43 9.64 -14.87
CA GLY A 72 -8.95 8.46 -15.57
C GLY A 72 -9.61 8.28 -16.93
N ARG A 73 -9.40 7.11 -17.50
CA ARG A 73 -9.90 6.72 -18.82
C ARG A 73 -10.33 5.27 -18.86
N HIS A 74 -11.20 4.96 -19.79
CA HIS A 74 -11.48 3.56 -20.13
C HIS A 74 -10.33 2.96 -20.94
N HIS A 75 -9.98 1.74 -20.64
CA HIS A 75 -9.01 0.94 -21.35
C HIS A 75 -9.52 -0.49 -21.49
N THR A 76 -9.28 -1.10 -22.63
CA THR A 76 -9.71 -2.47 -22.88
C THR A 76 -8.51 -3.41 -22.82
N TYR A 77 -8.50 -4.32 -21.87
CA TYR A 77 -7.51 -5.37 -21.72
C TYR A 77 -8.18 -6.74 -21.95
N LEU A 78 -7.65 -7.50 -22.88
CA LEU A 78 -8.12 -8.86 -23.18
C LEU A 78 -9.65 -8.95 -23.41
N GLY A 79 -10.23 -7.90 -24.00
CA GLY A 79 -11.66 -7.83 -24.26
C GLY A 79 -12.51 -7.33 -23.10
N THR A 80 -11.92 -7.01 -21.95
CA THR A 80 -12.59 -6.41 -20.79
C THR A 80 -12.34 -4.91 -20.75
N ASP A 81 -13.41 -4.13 -20.70
CA ASP A 81 -13.32 -2.69 -20.49
C ASP A 81 -13.19 -2.37 -19.01
N VAL A 82 -12.17 -1.61 -18.65
CA VAL A 82 -11.90 -1.16 -17.28
C VAL A 82 -11.72 0.34 -17.24
N PHE A 83 -12.16 0.97 -16.18
CA PHE A 83 -11.87 2.37 -15.91
C PHE A 83 -10.61 2.47 -15.05
N GLU A 84 -9.55 3.01 -15.62
CA GLU A 84 -8.29 3.26 -14.92
C GLU A 84 -8.31 4.65 -14.30
N GLY A 85 -8.75 4.70 -13.04
CA GLY A 85 -8.87 5.93 -12.27
C GLY A 85 -7.69 6.17 -11.35
N ALA A 86 -7.43 7.45 -11.06
CA ALA A 86 -6.46 7.87 -10.08
C ALA A 86 -6.97 9.08 -9.30
N TYR A 87 -6.54 9.23 -8.06
CA TYR A 87 -6.77 10.42 -7.27
C TYR A 87 -5.70 11.47 -7.56
N THR A 88 -6.09 12.73 -7.42
CA THR A 88 -5.16 13.85 -7.58
C THR A 88 -4.64 14.28 -6.21
N TYR A 89 -3.33 14.27 -6.05
CA TYR A 89 -2.69 14.72 -4.83
C TYR A 89 -1.37 15.43 -5.13
N ARG A 90 -1.24 16.69 -4.72
CA ARG A 90 -0.01 17.52 -4.84
C ARG A 90 0.65 17.47 -6.24
N GLY A 91 -0.15 17.55 -7.29
CA GLY A 91 0.35 17.46 -8.66
C GLY A 91 0.71 16.05 -9.13
N MET A 92 0.25 15.05 -8.42
CA MET A 92 0.40 13.63 -8.78
C MET A 92 -0.96 12.98 -9.01
N HIS A 93 -1.01 12.05 -9.94
CA HIS A 93 -2.10 11.10 -10.07
C HIS A 93 -1.67 9.77 -9.46
N ILE A 94 -2.41 9.30 -8.46
CA ILE A 94 -2.10 8.09 -7.69
C ILE A 94 -3.36 7.22 -7.65
N VAL A 95 -3.20 5.93 -7.93
CA VAL A 95 -4.29 4.97 -7.73
C VAL A 95 -4.53 4.83 -6.22
N PRO A 96 -5.75 5.15 -5.73
CA PRO A 96 -6.00 5.10 -4.31
C PRO A 96 -5.98 3.67 -3.78
N SER A 97 -5.60 3.51 -2.52
CA SER A 97 -5.86 2.30 -1.75
C SER A 97 -7.11 2.48 -0.89
N TRP A 98 -7.58 1.43 -0.23
CA TRP A 98 -8.73 1.55 0.66
C TRP A 98 -8.47 2.55 1.77
N GLY A 99 -7.34 2.42 2.45
CA GLY A 99 -6.92 3.27 3.57
C GLY A 99 -5.97 4.40 3.22
N GLY A 100 -5.55 4.54 1.98
CA GLY A 100 -4.47 5.47 1.62
C GLY A 100 -3.13 5.07 2.24
N ASP A 101 -2.93 3.79 2.48
CA ASP A 101 -1.85 3.24 3.28
C ASP A 101 -0.72 2.64 2.44
N MET A 102 0.42 2.45 3.11
CA MET A 102 1.62 1.92 2.48
C MET A 102 1.58 0.40 2.30
N PHE A 103 0.89 -0.31 3.20
CA PHE A 103 0.83 -1.77 3.18
C PHE A 103 0.12 -2.28 1.92
N GLU A 104 -1.10 -1.80 1.68
CA GLU A 104 -1.86 -2.21 0.51
C GLU A 104 -1.14 -1.86 -0.79
N ALA A 105 -0.54 -0.67 -0.84
CA ALA A 105 0.12 -0.20 -2.04
C ALA A 105 1.41 -0.98 -2.38
N LEU A 106 2.18 -1.44 -1.38
CA LEU A 106 3.53 -1.99 -1.60
C LEU A 106 3.68 -3.47 -1.26
N MET A 107 2.67 -4.11 -0.64
CA MET A 107 2.78 -5.52 -0.28
C MET A 107 2.92 -6.46 -1.50
N PRO A 108 2.18 -6.24 -2.61
CA PRO A 108 2.37 -7.05 -3.81
C PRO A 108 3.79 -6.94 -4.38
N ASP A 109 4.35 -5.73 -4.43
CA ASP A 109 5.71 -5.48 -4.94
C ASP A 109 6.80 -6.13 -4.07
N PHE A 110 6.47 -6.46 -2.85
CA PHE A 110 7.35 -7.21 -1.97
C PHE A 110 7.69 -8.60 -2.50
N PHE A 111 6.75 -9.25 -3.17
CA PHE A 111 6.87 -10.58 -3.75
C PHE A 111 7.08 -10.56 -5.26
N VAL A 112 6.40 -9.67 -5.96
CA VAL A 112 6.43 -9.54 -7.42
C VAL A 112 7.25 -8.31 -7.79
N PRO A 113 8.20 -8.39 -8.70
CA PRO A 113 9.00 -7.22 -9.12
C PRO A 113 8.19 -6.29 -10.04
N GLU A 114 7.10 -5.75 -9.53
CA GLU A 114 6.10 -4.97 -10.26
C GLU A 114 6.70 -3.77 -10.96
N ALA A 115 7.62 -3.06 -10.32
CA ALA A 115 8.27 -1.90 -10.90
C ALA A 115 9.00 -2.22 -12.20
N SER A 116 9.60 -3.42 -12.31
CA SER A 116 10.30 -3.85 -13.51
C SER A 116 9.43 -4.57 -14.53
N TRP A 117 8.37 -5.24 -14.08
CA TRP A 117 7.46 -5.96 -14.96
C TRP A 117 6.36 -5.08 -15.53
N ALA A 118 5.97 -4.05 -14.80
CA ALA A 118 4.92 -3.10 -15.15
C ALA A 118 5.41 -1.64 -15.03
N PRO A 119 6.43 -1.24 -15.81
CA PRO A 119 7.08 0.07 -15.66
C PRO A 119 6.19 1.25 -16.05
N ARG A 120 5.10 1.02 -16.79
CA ARG A 120 4.15 2.06 -17.22
C ARG A 120 2.96 2.24 -16.28
N SER A 121 2.84 1.37 -15.28
CA SER A 121 1.75 1.36 -14.31
C SER A 121 2.30 1.31 -12.88
N TRP A 122 2.48 0.12 -12.33
CA TRP A 122 2.90 -0.09 -10.95
C TRP A 122 4.25 0.53 -10.62
N GLY A 123 5.21 0.51 -11.55
CA GLY A 123 6.52 1.14 -11.36
C GLY A 123 6.44 2.65 -11.15
N ILE A 124 5.49 3.33 -11.80
CA ILE A 124 5.21 4.75 -11.57
C ILE A 124 4.44 4.93 -10.28
N HIS A 125 3.39 4.13 -10.10
CA HIS A 125 2.45 4.25 -8.98
C HIS A 125 3.15 4.10 -7.63
N HIS A 126 3.96 3.06 -7.43
CA HIS A 126 4.61 2.79 -6.14
C HIS A 126 5.56 3.92 -5.71
N ALA A 127 6.35 4.43 -6.66
CA ALA A 127 7.24 5.54 -6.39
C ALA A 127 6.47 6.82 -5.98
N LEU A 128 5.33 7.07 -6.63
CA LEU A 128 4.48 8.23 -6.31
C LEU A 128 3.77 8.04 -4.97
N THR A 129 3.32 6.84 -4.64
CA THR A 129 2.72 6.54 -3.33
C THR A 129 3.70 6.81 -2.19
N VAL A 130 4.93 6.33 -2.30
CA VAL A 130 5.98 6.61 -1.30
C VAL A 130 6.25 8.10 -1.18
N ARG A 131 6.37 8.79 -2.30
CA ARG A 131 6.56 10.24 -2.32
C ARG A 131 5.38 10.97 -1.66
N ALA A 132 4.16 10.59 -1.97
CA ALA A 132 2.96 11.21 -1.41
C ALA A 132 2.87 11.03 0.11
N GLN A 133 3.11 9.82 0.60
CA GLN A 133 3.19 9.53 2.04
C GLN A 133 4.22 10.40 2.75
N ARG A 134 5.39 10.59 2.15
CA ARG A 134 6.44 11.43 2.70
C ARG A 134 6.07 12.92 2.67
N GLU A 135 5.59 13.42 1.54
CA GLU A 135 5.17 14.82 1.42
C GLU A 135 4.00 15.14 2.35
N HIS A 136 3.06 14.21 2.50
CA HIS A 136 1.97 14.38 3.46
C HIS A 136 2.50 14.55 4.89
N GLY A 137 3.31 13.62 5.36
CA GLY A 137 3.82 13.66 6.74
C GLY A 137 4.75 14.84 7.04
N LEU A 138 5.51 15.30 6.05
CA LEU A 138 6.50 16.35 6.24
C LEU A 138 5.97 17.77 5.91
N GLU A 139 5.12 17.89 4.90
CA GLU A 139 4.75 19.19 4.33
C GLU A 139 3.31 19.57 4.61
N ASP A 140 2.34 18.67 4.45
CA ASP A 140 0.92 18.95 4.68
C ASP A 140 0.57 18.90 6.16
N ALA A 141 0.64 17.72 6.75
CA ALA A 141 0.31 17.51 8.16
C ALA A 141 1.39 18.00 9.12
N LYS A 142 2.61 18.19 8.61
CA LYS A 142 3.78 18.70 9.36
C LYS A 142 4.09 17.88 10.61
N TYR A 143 3.86 16.59 10.55
CA TYR A 143 4.21 15.67 11.63
C TYR A 143 5.74 15.59 11.84
N GLY A 144 6.48 15.82 10.77
CA GLY A 144 7.93 15.65 10.76
C GLY A 144 8.37 14.20 10.62
N TYR A 145 7.46 13.27 10.49
CA TYR A 145 7.64 11.84 10.28
C TYR A 145 6.62 11.36 9.26
N TRP A 146 6.84 10.18 8.68
CA TRP A 146 5.98 9.64 7.65
C TRP A 146 5.98 8.11 7.62
N GLY A 147 5.08 7.54 6.83
CA GLY A 147 4.83 6.11 6.75
C GLY A 147 3.60 5.75 7.57
N PHE A 148 2.44 5.72 6.88
CA PHE A 148 1.14 5.46 7.46
C PHE A 148 0.59 4.16 6.90
N SER A 149 0.19 3.26 7.79
CA SER A 149 -0.26 1.92 7.44
C SER A 149 -1.17 1.36 8.54
N PRO A 150 -1.97 0.33 8.26
CA PRO A 150 -2.73 -0.35 9.30
C PRO A 150 -1.83 -0.84 10.43
N ALA A 151 -2.23 -0.61 11.66
CA ALA A 151 -1.42 -0.92 12.84
C ALA A 151 -2.23 -1.01 14.14
N SER A 152 -1.57 -1.47 15.21
CA SER A 152 -2.11 -1.32 16.55
C SER A 152 -2.21 0.15 16.91
N ARG A 153 -3.36 0.55 17.40
CA ARG A 153 -3.55 1.91 17.87
C ARG A 153 -2.78 2.14 19.17
N PRO A 154 -2.06 3.26 19.30
CA PRO A 154 -1.39 3.61 20.54
C PRO A 154 -2.33 3.76 21.74
N ASP A 155 -3.59 4.15 21.51
CA ASP A 155 -4.65 4.27 22.51
C ASP A 155 -5.44 2.96 22.72
N GLY A 156 -5.14 1.89 22.00
CA GLY A 156 -5.74 0.57 22.12
C GLY A 156 -6.47 0.08 20.88
N GLY A 157 -6.48 -1.23 20.70
CA GLY A 157 -7.07 -1.88 19.53
C GLY A 157 -6.15 -1.91 18.29
N TYR A 158 -6.74 -2.15 17.14
CA TYR A 158 -6.11 -2.15 15.83
C TYR A 158 -7.00 -1.39 14.84
N SER A 159 -6.44 -0.65 13.93
CA SER A 159 -7.21 0.05 12.92
C SER A 159 -6.40 0.28 11.65
N GLU A 160 -7.12 0.53 10.60
CA GLU A 160 -6.54 1.04 9.37
C GLU A 160 -5.96 2.43 9.64
N GLY A 161 -4.77 2.66 9.10
CA GLY A 161 -4.10 3.93 9.13
C GLY A 161 -3.64 4.27 7.73
N GLY A 162 -3.71 5.54 7.34
CA GLY A 162 -3.33 5.96 6.01
C GLY A 162 -3.38 7.47 5.85
N VAL A 163 -3.16 7.93 4.65
CA VAL A 163 -3.29 9.31 4.23
C VAL A 163 -4.69 9.50 3.64
N ASP A 164 -5.54 10.30 4.28
CA ASP A 164 -6.94 10.49 3.88
C ASP A 164 -7.09 10.81 2.39
N ALA A 165 -6.26 11.69 1.88
CA ALA A 165 -6.31 12.11 0.48
C ALA A 165 -6.04 11.00 -0.54
N LEU A 166 -5.45 9.89 -0.11
CA LEU A 166 -5.12 8.73 -0.94
C LEU A 166 -6.01 7.54 -0.65
N GLY A 167 -6.91 7.67 0.33
CA GLY A 167 -7.87 6.65 0.72
C GLY A 167 -9.19 6.80 -0.03
N MET A 168 -9.88 5.70 -0.26
CA MET A 168 -11.21 5.72 -0.87
C MET A 168 -12.32 6.04 0.14
N ARG A 169 -12.00 6.12 1.40
CA ARG A 169 -12.97 6.32 2.47
C ARG A 169 -13.13 7.80 2.83
N PRO A 170 -14.31 8.39 2.68
CA PRO A 170 -14.50 9.84 2.80
C PRO A 170 -14.55 10.37 4.25
N ASP A 171 -14.55 9.52 5.25
CA ASP A 171 -14.64 9.91 6.65
C ASP A 171 -13.29 9.89 7.40
N GLY A 172 -12.21 9.70 6.65
CA GLY A 172 -10.84 9.73 7.17
C GLY A 172 -10.38 8.45 7.87
N TYR A 173 -9.10 8.43 8.19
CA TYR A 173 -8.44 7.30 8.83
C TYR A 173 -7.80 7.70 10.16
N PRO A 174 -7.69 6.77 11.14
CA PRO A 174 -7.20 7.08 12.48
C PRO A 174 -5.81 7.70 12.56
N SER A 175 -4.96 7.49 11.57
CA SER A 175 -3.64 8.13 11.51
C SER A 175 -3.73 9.62 11.21
N ASP A 176 -4.72 10.03 10.45
CA ASP A 176 -4.87 11.37 9.91
C ASP A 176 -6.18 12.04 10.38
N MET A 177 -7.31 11.41 10.17
CA MET A 177 -8.64 11.80 10.65
C MET A 177 -9.03 13.25 10.38
N GLU A 178 -8.63 13.78 9.25
CA GLU A 178 -9.07 15.12 8.87
C GLU A 178 -10.50 15.18 8.34
N ARG A 179 -11.00 14.06 7.87
CA ARG A 179 -12.33 13.93 7.26
C ARG A 179 -12.53 14.90 6.10
N THR A 180 -11.55 14.95 5.23
CA THR A 180 -11.60 15.79 4.06
C THR A 180 -12.40 15.17 2.94
N ASP A 181 -13.06 16.02 2.22
CA ASP A 181 -13.61 15.76 0.91
C ASP A 181 -12.81 16.59 -0.11
N TYR A 182 -11.88 15.96 -0.82
CA TYR A 182 -10.98 16.65 -1.74
C TYR A 182 -11.67 17.09 -3.03
N ASP A 183 -12.73 16.42 -3.45
CA ASP A 183 -13.43 16.76 -4.67
C ASP A 183 -14.68 17.60 -4.41
N ALA A 184 -14.55 18.91 -4.55
CA ALA A 184 -15.69 19.84 -4.44
C ALA A 184 -16.70 19.68 -5.59
N GLY A 185 -16.32 19.05 -6.69
CA GLY A 185 -17.15 18.84 -7.86
C GLY A 185 -17.96 17.55 -7.85
N PHE A 186 -17.95 16.80 -6.77
CA PHE A 186 -18.69 15.57 -6.63
C PHE A 186 -20.19 15.86 -6.61
N GLU A 187 -20.91 15.42 -7.64
CA GLU A 187 -22.34 15.72 -7.75
C GLU A 187 -23.16 15.00 -6.66
N GLY A 188 -23.96 15.77 -5.97
CA GLY A 188 -25.18 15.27 -5.32
C GLY A 188 -25.11 14.90 -3.88
N GLY A 189 -24.05 15.15 -3.10
CA GLY A 189 -24.22 14.79 -1.72
C GLY A 189 -23.12 15.03 -0.73
N ARG A 190 -21.92 15.37 -1.14
CA ARG A 190 -20.87 15.63 -0.17
C ARG A 190 -21.01 17.00 0.47
N VAL A 191 -21.06 16.98 1.77
CA VAL A 191 -20.90 18.21 2.57
C VAL A 191 -19.49 18.74 2.26
N GLY A 192 -19.43 19.98 1.86
CA GLY A 192 -18.25 20.61 1.30
C GLY A 192 -16.92 20.26 1.93
N LYS A 193 -15.86 20.36 1.16
CA LYS A 193 -14.47 20.13 1.55
C LYS A 193 -14.17 20.73 2.91
N ASN A 194 -13.36 20.04 3.66
CA ASN A 194 -12.67 20.63 4.79
C ASN A 194 -11.69 21.72 4.29
N PRO A 195 -12.01 23.01 4.39
CA PRO A 195 -11.15 24.07 3.86
C PRO A 195 -9.87 24.29 4.66
N SER A 196 -9.83 23.74 5.88
CA SER A 196 -8.71 23.87 6.81
C SER A 196 -8.55 22.56 7.56
N PRO A 197 -7.83 21.57 6.97
CA PRO A 197 -7.65 20.29 7.58
C PRO A 197 -7.05 20.41 8.98
N THR A 198 -7.65 19.72 9.93
CA THR A 198 -7.11 19.54 11.28
C THR A 198 -6.61 18.12 11.41
N TRP A 199 -5.37 17.94 11.02
CA TRP A 199 -4.72 16.65 11.06
C TRP A 199 -4.77 16.00 12.45
N GLY A 200 -5.05 14.72 12.50
CA GLY A 200 -5.06 13.91 13.70
C GLY A 200 -3.71 13.80 14.40
N ASP A 201 -3.54 12.77 15.19
CA ASP A 201 -2.35 12.57 16.03
C ASP A 201 -1.09 12.18 15.25
N GLY A 202 -1.25 11.74 14.00
CA GLY A 202 -0.14 11.33 13.14
C GLY A 202 0.44 9.98 13.57
N VAL A 203 -0.36 8.93 13.50
CA VAL A 203 0.10 7.57 13.84
C VAL A 203 0.98 7.03 12.72
N VAL A 204 2.28 7.07 12.93
CA VAL A 204 3.26 6.52 11.98
C VAL A 204 3.64 5.09 12.37
N THR A 205 3.93 4.29 11.34
CA THR A 205 4.28 2.88 11.46
C THR A 205 5.64 2.62 10.85
N PRO A 206 6.64 2.17 11.64
CA PRO A 206 7.99 1.94 11.11
C PRO A 206 8.04 0.96 9.94
N HIS A 207 7.21 -0.10 9.92
CA HIS A 207 7.20 -1.07 8.82
C HIS A 207 6.91 -0.42 7.46
N ALA A 208 6.07 0.61 7.41
CA ALA A 208 5.81 1.36 6.19
C ALA A 208 7.07 2.03 5.63
N ALA A 209 7.92 2.60 6.49
CA ALA A 209 9.19 3.17 6.06
C ALA A 209 10.17 2.09 5.54
N PHE A 210 10.13 0.88 6.10
CA PHE A 210 10.91 -0.24 5.55
C PHE A 210 10.44 -0.64 4.15
N LEU A 211 9.13 -0.71 3.90
CA LEU A 211 8.58 -0.98 2.57
C LEU A 211 9.00 0.08 1.55
N ALA A 212 9.10 1.33 1.98
CA ALA A 212 9.51 2.46 1.13
C ALA A 212 11.00 2.45 0.75
N MET A 213 11.85 1.66 1.43
CA MET A 213 13.31 1.70 1.25
C MET A 213 13.77 1.39 -0.18
N GLN A 214 13.00 0.65 -0.95
CA GLN A 214 13.36 0.36 -2.34
C GLN A 214 13.13 1.55 -3.29
N TYR A 215 12.27 2.49 -2.92
CA TYR A 215 11.92 3.66 -3.74
C TYR A 215 12.63 4.93 -3.29
N GLU A 216 12.68 5.16 -1.99
CA GLU A 216 13.35 6.31 -1.38
C GLU A 216 14.28 5.86 -0.25
N PRO A 217 15.38 5.13 -0.54
CA PRO A 217 16.20 4.47 0.48
C PRO A 217 16.78 5.42 1.52
N LYS A 218 17.27 6.57 1.08
CA LYS A 218 17.86 7.55 2.01
C LYS A 218 16.80 8.19 2.90
N GLN A 219 15.70 8.61 2.33
CA GLN A 219 14.60 9.27 3.05
C GLN A 219 13.96 8.29 4.06
N ALA A 220 13.74 7.05 3.65
CA ALA A 220 13.21 6.00 4.50
C ALA A 220 14.15 5.69 5.67
N TYR A 221 15.44 5.55 5.40
CA TYR A 221 16.45 5.34 6.44
C TYR A 221 16.51 6.53 7.42
N ASP A 222 16.57 7.76 6.91
CA ASP A 222 16.63 8.96 7.75
C ASP A 222 15.38 9.07 8.65
N ASN A 223 14.20 8.71 8.12
CA ASN A 223 12.95 8.67 8.87
C ASN A 223 12.98 7.61 9.98
N LEU A 224 13.44 6.40 9.69
CA LEU A 224 13.59 5.33 10.68
C LEU A 224 14.55 5.71 11.80
N VAL A 225 15.72 6.26 11.46
CA VAL A 225 16.69 6.76 12.44
C VAL A 225 16.09 7.88 13.30
N LYS A 226 15.31 8.75 12.70
CA LYS A 226 14.62 9.82 13.44
C LYS A 226 13.58 9.24 14.40
N ILE A 227 12.74 8.30 13.94
CA ILE A 227 11.73 7.62 14.77
C ILE A 227 12.41 6.93 15.97
N GLU A 228 13.48 6.17 15.73
CA GLU A 228 14.25 5.50 16.77
C GLU A 228 14.74 6.48 17.84
N ARG A 229 15.39 7.56 17.40
CA ARG A 229 16.10 8.48 18.32
C ARG A 229 15.19 9.41 19.09
N THR A 230 14.03 9.74 18.54
CA THR A 230 13.23 10.86 19.07
C THR A 230 11.84 10.45 19.58
N LEU A 231 11.31 9.29 19.17
CA LEU A 231 9.98 8.86 19.56
C LEU A 231 9.98 7.66 20.52
N ASN A 232 11.15 7.15 20.93
CA ASN A 232 11.28 5.97 21.78
C ASN A 232 10.50 4.74 21.25
N ALA A 233 10.38 4.63 19.93
CA ALA A 233 9.60 3.61 19.26
C ALA A 233 10.39 2.32 18.99
N TYR A 234 11.47 2.10 19.71
CA TYR A 234 12.37 0.95 19.55
C TYR A 234 12.57 0.23 20.90
N GLY A 235 12.51 -1.10 20.88
CA GLY A 235 12.67 -1.95 22.05
C GLY A 235 13.51 -3.19 21.76
N GLU A 236 13.46 -4.19 22.65
CA GLU A 236 14.29 -5.40 22.52
C GLU A 236 14.01 -6.21 21.24
N GLY A 237 12.76 -6.20 20.75
CA GLY A 237 12.34 -6.87 19.50
C GLY A 237 12.46 -6.00 18.25
N GLY A 238 13.08 -4.82 18.31
CA GLY A 238 13.13 -3.89 17.20
C GLY A 238 12.12 -2.74 17.35
N PHE A 239 11.65 -2.20 16.22
CA PHE A 239 10.64 -1.17 16.24
C PHE A 239 9.29 -1.69 16.76
N TYR A 240 8.67 -0.90 17.62
CA TYR A 240 7.27 -1.11 17.98
C TYR A 240 6.38 -0.82 16.77
N ASP A 241 5.15 -1.31 16.85
CA ASP A 241 4.20 -1.33 15.76
C ASP A 241 3.82 0.08 15.25
N ALA A 242 3.42 0.97 16.15
CA ALA A 242 3.05 2.33 15.81
C ALA A 242 3.37 3.35 16.91
N VAL A 243 3.51 4.59 16.50
CA VAL A 243 3.67 5.72 17.41
C VAL A 243 2.88 6.93 16.93
N ALA A 244 2.09 7.50 17.83
CA ALA A 244 1.36 8.75 17.60
C ALA A 244 2.31 9.94 17.83
N VAL A 245 2.57 10.70 16.78
CA VAL A 245 3.62 11.72 16.77
C VAL A 245 3.31 12.89 17.72
N LYS A 246 2.05 13.37 17.74
CA LYS A 246 1.68 14.55 18.53
C LYS A 246 1.54 14.24 20.02
N SER A 247 0.89 13.12 20.38
CA SER A 247 0.72 12.73 21.77
C SER A 247 1.93 12.00 22.35
N GLY A 248 2.79 11.40 21.50
CA GLY A 248 3.89 10.55 21.94
C GLY A 248 3.44 9.17 22.46
N LEU A 249 2.19 8.79 22.25
CA LEU A 249 1.70 7.46 22.65
C LEU A 249 2.29 6.40 21.72
N ILE A 250 2.68 5.25 22.28
CA ILE A 250 3.33 4.17 21.55
C ILE A 250 2.53 2.89 21.71
N ALA A 251 2.22 2.24 20.60
CA ALA A 251 1.70 0.88 20.58
C ALA A 251 2.87 -0.11 20.74
N LYS A 252 3.26 -0.39 22.00
CA LYS A 252 4.39 -1.28 22.34
C LYS A 252 4.05 -2.74 22.07
N ARG A 253 3.88 -3.06 20.80
CA ARG A 253 3.56 -4.40 20.29
C ARG A 253 4.50 -4.74 19.16
N TYR A 254 4.61 -6.04 18.87
CA TYR A 254 5.31 -6.57 17.72
C TYR A 254 4.33 -7.49 17.00
N LEU A 255 3.75 -7.01 15.90
CA LEU A 255 2.87 -7.84 15.09
C LEU A 255 3.70 -8.70 14.15
N SER A 256 3.39 -9.99 14.06
CA SER A 256 4.14 -10.92 13.23
C SER A 256 4.14 -10.54 11.77
N LEU A 257 3.03 -9.98 11.26
CA LEU A 257 2.92 -9.50 9.88
C LEU A 257 3.90 -8.35 9.62
N ASP A 258 3.89 -7.35 10.49
CA ASP A 258 4.72 -6.15 10.31
C ASP A 258 6.21 -6.46 10.44
N GLN A 259 6.56 -7.32 11.41
CA GLN A 259 7.94 -7.79 11.54
C GLN A 259 8.39 -8.64 10.34
N ALA A 260 7.49 -9.43 9.75
CA ALA A 260 7.78 -10.16 8.53
C ALA A 260 7.99 -9.22 7.33
N MET A 261 7.20 -8.14 7.21
CA MET A 261 7.41 -7.11 6.20
C MET A 261 8.75 -6.40 6.38
N VAL A 262 9.11 -6.03 7.61
CA VAL A 262 10.43 -5.45 7.92
C VAL A 262 11.56 -6.38 7.49
N LEU A 263 11.49 -7.65 7.90
CA LEU A 263 12.53 -8.64 7.57
C LEU A 263 12.66 -8.85 6.05
N GLY A 264 11.54 -8.95 5.37
CA GLY A 264 11.55 -9.17 3.94
C GLY A 264 11.96 -7.92 3.14
N ALA A 265 11.58 -6.71 3.56
CA ALA A 265 12.08 -5.47 2.97
C ALA A 265 13.61 -5.40 3.08
N ILE A 266 14.17 -5.71 4.26
CA ILE A 266 15.61 -5.84 4.46
C ILE A 266 16.20 -6.90 3.53
N GLY A 267 15.55 -8.06 3.41
CA GLY A 267 15.97 -9.14 2.51
C GLY A 267 15.99 -8.70 1.05
N ASN A 268 14.98 -7.99 0.61
CA ASN A 268 14.94 -7.48 -0.77
C ASN A 268 15.98 -6.38 -1.02
N VAL A 269 16.13 -5.42 -0.11
CA VAL A 269 17.05 -4.28 -0.32
C VAL A 269 18.52 -4.68 -0.17
N PHE A 270 18.86 -5.51 0.82
CA PHE A 270 20.25 -5.80 1.16
C PHE A 270 20.74 -7.19 0.73
N CYS A 271 19.83 -8.10 0.36
CA CYS A 271 20.17 -9.46 -0.07
C CYS A 271 19.70 -9.77 -1.50
N ASP A 272 19.86 -8.81 -2.39
CA ASP A 272 19.63 -8.96 -3.82
C ASP A 272 18.24 -9.52 -4.16
N ASN A 273 17.20 -8.86 -3.67
CA ASN A 273 15.79 -9.22 -3.90
C ASN A 273 15.46 -10.69 -3.57
N VAL A 274 16.02 -11.19 -2.49
CA VAL A 274 15.91 -12.62 -2.14
C VAL A 274 14.47 -13.12 -2.06
N ILE A 275 13.54 -12.32 -1.54
CA ILE A 275 12.14 -12.70 -1.43
C ILE A 275 11.50 -12.76 -2.83
N ARG A 276 11.65 -11.71 -3.62
CA ARG A 276 11.14 -11.65 -5.00
C ARG A 276 11.68 -12.78 -5.85
N ARG A 277 12.99 -12.98 -5.87
CA ARG A 277 13.62 -14.02 -6.70
C ARG A 277 13.06 -15.41 -6.40
N ASN A 278 12.90 -15.75 -5.11
CA ASN A 278 12.37 -17.06 -4.75
C ASN A 278 10.86 -17.17 -5.02
N PHE A 279 10.10 -16.07 -4.89
CA PHE A 279 8.67 -16.10 -5.15
C PHE A 279 8.34 -16.27 -6.62
N VAL A 280 9.09 -15.62 -7.50
CA VAL A 280 8.80 -15.63 -8.95
C VAL A 280 9.39 -16.83 -9.70
N GLU A 281 10.02 -17.78 -9.00
CA GLU A 281 10.48 -19.02 -9.62
C GLU A 281 9.32 -19.83 -10.20
N GLY A 282 9.61 -20.58 -11.27
CA GLY A 282 8.64 -21.43 -11.96
C GLY A 282 7.64 -20.63 -12.79
N ASP A 283 6.34 -20.94 -12.64
CA ASP A 283 5.31 -20.41 -13.52
C ASP A 283 4.83 -19.01 -13.19
N VAL A 284 5.21 -18.46 -12.04
CA VAL A 284 4.74 -17.14 -11.58
C VAL A 284 5.13 -16.04 -12.55
N GLN A 285 6.38 -16.02 -12.97
CA GLN A 285 6.85 -15.00 -13.93
C GLN A 285 6.14 -15.11 -15.27
N SER A 286 6.02 -16.31 -15.80
CA SER A 286 5.40 -16.55 -17.12
C SER A 286 3.92 -16.20 -17.12
N THR A 287 3.28 -16.27 -15.96
CA THR A 287 1.87 -16.00 -15.76
C THR A 287 1.58 -14.52 -15.53
N ILE A 288 2.23 -13.91 -14.52
CA ILE A 288 1.89 -12.56 -14.06
C ILE A 288 2.49 -11.47 -14.96
N LYS A 289 3.76 -11.64 -15.35
CA LYS A 289 4.48 -10.60 -16.11
C LYS A 289 3.78 -10.16 -17.39
N PRO A 290 3.24 -11.05 -18.24
CA PRO A 290 2.52 -10.62 -19.45
C PRO A 290 1.25 -9.82 -19.13
N LEU A 291 0.58 -10.12 -18.02
CA LEU A 291 -0.67 -9.46 -17.63
C LEU A 291 -0.39 -8.03 -17.16
N ILE A 292 0.43 -7.87 -16.11
CA ILE A 292 0.70 -6.55 -15.57
C ILE A 292 1.56 -5.69 -16.50
N GLY A 293 2.36 -6.31 -17.36
CA GLY A 293 3.20 -5.60 -18.33
C GLY A 293 2.44 -4.86 -19.43
N MET A 294 1.18 -5.20 -19.66
CA MET A 294 0.33 -4.49 -20.63
C MET A 294 -0.43 -3.30 -20.02
N GLU A 295 -0.47 -3.19 -18.71
CA GLU A 295 -1.22 -2.15 -18.01
C GLU A 295 -0.60 -0.76 -18.16
N GLU A 296 -1.46 0.24 -18.26
CA GLU A 296 -1.10 1.65 -18.35
C GLU A 296 -2.03 2.46 -17.45
N PHE A 297 -1.60 2.73 -16.23
CA PHE A 297 -2.41 3.53 -15.30
C PHE A 297 -2.44 5.01 -15.67
N GLY A 298 -3.46 5.69 -15.18
CA GLY A 298 -3.48 7.15 -15.11
C GLY A 298 -2.51 7.75 -14.08
N ALA A 299 -1.72 6.92 -13.39
CA ALA A 299 -0.72 7.40 -12.44
C ALA A 299 0.40 8.17 -13.13
N GLY A 300 0.84 9.26 -12.52
CA GLY A 300 1.88 10.10 -13.08
C GLY A 300 1.97 11.47 -12.40
N VAL A 301 2.95 12.25 -12.81
CA VAL A 301 3.05 13.67 -12.40
C VAL A 301 2.23 14.52 -13.37
N ILE A 302 1.41 15.39 -12.84
CA ILE A 302 0.62 16.35 -13.63
C ILE A 302 1.58 17.43 -14.16
N SER A 303 1.66 17.53 -15.48
CA SER A 303 2.51 18.52 -16.18
C SER A 303 1.85 19.89 -16.24
#